data_4c6c8517cbc93f01d40dc53b54a1e8ec
#
_entry.id   4c6c8517cbc93f01d40dc53b54a1e8ec
#
_cell.length_a   1.000
_cell.length_b   1.000
_cell.length_c   1.000
_cell.angle_alpha   90.00
_cell.angle_beta   90.00
_cell.angle_gamma   90.00
#
_symmetry.space_group_name_H-M   'P 1'
#
loop_
_entity.id
_entity.type
_entity.pdbx_description
1 polymer ?
#
loop_
_entity_poly.entity_id
_entity_poly.type
_entity_poly.pdbx_seq_one_letter_code
_entity_poly.pdbx_strand_id
1 'polypeptide(L)'
;MHKEIIADYANVQELAQQLKLSEAAYRRAMTLAGLAPDQTSWLRHIDRFLIALGALLIVAGILAFFAWNWADLSHMSKFTLVEGGIVGAVVPAWRFGLDTIADRVSLLTAAILTGTLLAVVGQAYQTGADPYGLFLTWALLILPWAIIGRQTGIWMLLQVLLNPTLI
;
A
#
# COMPACT_ATOMS: atom_id res chain seq x y z
N MET A 1 7.26 -35.30 -29.40
CA MET A 1 6.88 -35.06 -28.00
C MET A 1 8.07 -34.37 -27.31
N HIS A 2 8.14 -33.03 -27.34
CA HIS A 2 9.17 -32.27 -26.66
C HIS A 2 8.89 -32.35 -25.16
N LYS A 3 9.77 -33.06 -24.43
CA LYS A 3 9.79 -33.03 -22.97
C LYS A 3 10.26 -31.64 -22.56
N GLU A 4 9.35 -30.78 -22.09
CA GLU A 4 9.74 -29.53 -21.45
C GLU A 4 10.67 -29.87 -20.29
N ILE A 5 11.93 -29.55 -20.44
CA ILE A 5 12.92 -29.69 -19.36
C ILE A 5 12.68 -28.49 -18.44
N ILE A 6 11.97 -28.72 -17.38
CA ILE A 6 11.83 -27.71 -16.29
C ILE A 6 13.24 -27.48 -15.74
N ALA A 7 13.67 -26.22 -15.75
CA ALA A 7 14.94 -25.82 -15.16
C ALA A 7 14.86 -26.02 -13.65
N ASP A 8 15.33 -27.19 -13.18
CA ASP A 8 15.47 -27.55 -11.79
C ASP A 8 16.96 -27.65 -11.43
N TYR A 9 17.29 -27.45 -10.17
CA TYR A 9 18.66 -27.48 -9.64
C TYR A 9 19.40 -28.77 -10.05
N ALA A 10 18.72 -29.93 -9.92
CA ALA A 10 19.27 -31.23 -10.29
C ALA A 10 19.59 -31.33 -11.77
N ASN A 11 18.70 -30.86 -12.64
CA ASN A 11 18.88 -30.90 -14.10
C ASN A 11 20.03 -30.02 -14.56
N VAL A 12 20.18 -28.81 -13.97
CA VAL A 12 21.28 -27.90 -14.33
C VAL A 12 22.61 -28.45 -13.82
N GLN A 13 22.64 -29.11 -12.66
CA GLN A 13 23.83 -29.73 -12.12
C GLN A 13 24.28 -30.95 -12.96
N GLU A 14 23.35 -31.79 -13.37
CA GLU A 14 23.61 -32.92 -14.23
C GLU A 14 24.16 -32.50 -15.59
N LEU A 15 23.52 -31.51 -16.23
CA LEU A 15 24.01 -30.92 -17.50
C LEU A 15 25.41 -30.32 -17.33
N ALA A 16 25.69 -29.65 -16.22
CA ALA A 16 26.99 -29.05 -15.95
C ALA A 16 28.09 -30.11 -15.85
N GLN A 17 27.79 -31.26 -15.21
CA GLN A 17 28.71 -32.41 -15.11
C GLN A 17 28.93 -33.07 -16.49
N GLN A 18 27.86 -33.32 -17.24
CA GLN A 18 27.94 -33.94 -18.56
C GLN A 18 28.74 -33.08 -19.55
N LEU A 19 28.55 -31.77 -19.52
CA LEU A 19 29.22 -30.80 -20.42
C LEU A 19 30.58 -30.33 -19.88
N LYS A 20 30.99 -30.77 -18.67
CA LYS A 20 32.23 -30.35 -17.99
C LYS A 20 32.35 -28.81 -17.95
N LEU A 21 31.28 -28.11 -17.60
CA LEU A 21 31.27 -26.65 -17.57
C LEU A 21 32.30 -26.13 -16.55
N SER A 22 32.94 -25.02 -16.91
CA SER A 22 33.76 -24.29 -15.94
C SER A 22 32.87 -23.70 -14.84
N GLU A 23 33.44 -23.42 -13.67
CA GLU A 23 32.67 -22.86 -12.54
C GLU A 23 31.98 -21.54 -12.90
N ALA A 24 32.61 -20.71 -13.71
CA ALA A 24 32.03 -19.46 -14.23
C ALA A 24 30.81 -19.72 -15.15
N ALA A 25 30.91 -20.74 -16.02
CA ALA A 25 29.81 -21.14 -16.91
C ALA A 25 28.65 -21.76 -16.12
N TYR A 26 28.95 -22.55 -15.08
CA TYR A 26 27.96 -23.14 -14.19
C TYR A 26 27.19 -22.05 -13.45
N ARG A 27 27.86 -21.08 -12.82
CA ARG A 27 27.21 -19.95 -12.14
C ARG A 27 26.32 -19.16 -13.10
N ARG A 28 26.78 -18.95 -14.33
CA ARG A 28 25.97 -18.23 -15.34
C ARG A 28 24.76 -19.05 -15.78
N ALA A 29 24.87 -20.37 -15.89
CA ALA A 29 23.74 -21.25 -16.18
C ALA A 29 22.71 -21.23 -15.04
N MET A 30 23.14 -21.21 -13.78
CA MET A 30 22.27 -21.11 -12.61
C MET A 30 21.53 -19.77 -12.54
N THR A 31 22.18 -18.65 -12.89
CA THR A 31 21.52 -17.35 -12.97
C THR A 31 20.54 -17.26 -14.13
N LEU A 32 20.87 -17.79 -15.30
CA LEU A 32 19.98 -17.83 -16.46
C LEU A 32 18.77 -18.75 -16.23
N ALA A 33 18.94 -19.83 -15.45
CA ALA A 33 17.86 -20.72 -15.04
C ALA A 33 16.98 -20.15 -13.92
N GLY A 34 17.31 -18.97 -13.37
CA GLY A 34 16.60 -18.35 -12.26
C GLY A 34 16.81 -19.06 -10.92
N LEU A 35 17.76 -20.00 -10.83
CA LEU A 35 18.04 -20.81 -9.65
C LEU A 35 19.08 -20.17 -8.70
N ALA A 36 19.84 -19.19 -9.20
CA ALA A 36 20.74 -18.37 -8.39
C ALA A 36 20.35 -16.88 -8.48
N PRO A 37 20.37 -16.14 -7.38
CA PRO A 37 20.07 -14.71 -7.40
C PRO A 37 21.16 -13.98 -8.22
N ASP A 38 20.70 -13.25 -9.24
CA ASP A 38 21.55 -12.32 -9.95
C ASP A 38 21.85 -11.09 -9.07
N GLN A 39 23.09 -10.62 -9.10
CA GLN A 39 23.53 -9.45 -8.33
C GLN A 39 22.69 -8.20 -8.62
N THR A 40 22.25 -8.05 -9.87
CA THR A 40 21.37 -6.93 -10.30
C THR A 40 19.95 -7.08 -9.79
N SER A 41 19.44 -8.29 -9.64
CA SER A 41 18.09 -8.52 -9.05
C SER A 41 18.10 -8.29 -7.55
N TRP A 42 19.16 -8.67 -6.85
CA TRP A 42 19.34 -8.40 -5.43
C TRP A 42 19.43 -6.90 -5.13
N LEU A 43 20.23 -6.16 -5.88
CA LEU A 43 20.35 -4.70 -5.75
C LEU A 43 19.00 -4.00 -6.01
N ARG A 44 18.24 -4.46 -7.00
CA ARG A 44 16.87 -3.95 -7.25
C ARG A 44 15.90 -4.19 -6.08
N HIS A 45 16.00 -5.30 -5.40
CA HIS A 45 15.17 -5.57 -4.23
C HIS A 45 15.55 -4.66 -3.06
N ILE A 46 16.85 -4.47 -2.81
CA ILE A 46 17.34 -3.53 -1.79
C ILE A 46 16.89 -2.11 -2.12
N ASP A 47 17.04 -1.66 -3.36
CA ASP A 47 16.64 -0.34 -3.80
C ASP A 47 15.14 -0.09 -3.57
N ARG A 48 14.29 -1.03 -3.98
CA ARG A 48 12.84 -0.96 -3.72
C ARG A 48 12.51 -0.93 -2.23
N PHE A 49 13.21 -1.75 -1.43
CA PHE A 49 13.02 -1.77 0.01
C PHE A 49 13.43 -0.43 0.65
N LEU A 50 14.57 0.14 0.24
CA LEU A 50 15.04 1.44 0.73
C LEU A 50 14.10 2.58 0.33
N ILE A 51 13.58 2.57 -0.90
CA ILE A 51 12.58 3.55 -1.36
C ILE A 51 11.31 3.43 -0.52
N ALA A 52 10.81 2.21 -0.31
CA ALA A 52 9.61 1.99 0.49
C ALA A 52 9.81 2.41 1.96
N LEU A 53 10.96 2.08 2.55
CA LEU A 53 11.31 2.48 3.91
C LEU A 53 11.45 4.01 4.01
N GLY A 54 12.12 4.65 3.05
CA GLY A 54 12.25 6.10 3.00
C GLY A 54 10.89 6.80 2.88
N ALA A 55 10.02 6.32 2.02
CA ALA A 55 8.66 6.84 1.89
C ALA A 55 7.86 6.68 3.20
N LEU A 56 7.95 5.51 3.84
CA LEU A 56 7.31 5.26 5.14
C LEU A 56 7.81 6.23 6.22
N LEU A 57 9.12 6.45 6.30
CA LEU A 57 9.72 7.37 7.28
C LEU A 57 9.31 8.82 7.03
N ILE A 58 9.22 9.25 5.78
CA ILE A 58 8.73 10.60 5.42
C ILE A 58 7.27 10.75 5.86
N VAL A 59 6.41 9.79 5.55
CA VAL A 59 4.99 9.81 5.96
C VAL A 59 4.88 9.83 7.48
N ALA A 60 5.62 8.97 8.17
CA ALA A 60 5.64 8.94 9.63
C ALA A 60 6.11 10.27 10.24
N GLY A 61 7.14 10.90 9.65
CA GLY A 61 7.64 12.21 10.08
C GLY A 61 6.60 13.32 9.90
N ILE A 62 5.90 13.34 8.77
CA ILE A 62 4.82 14.29 8.50
C ILE A 62 3.68 14.09 9.52
N LEU A 63 3.26 12.84 9.73
CA LEU A 63 2.21 12.53 10.71
C LEU A 63 2.61 12.93 12.13
N ALA A 64 3.87 12.66 12.53
CA ALA A 64 4.40 13.03 13.84
C ALA A 64 4.43 14.56 14.00
N PHE A 65 4.84 15.29 12.97
CA PHE A 65 4.85 16.76 12.97
C PHE A 65 3.43 17.32 13.19
N PHE A 66 2.44 16.82 12.45
CA PHE A 66 1.07 17.27 12.61
C PHE A 66 0.44 16.82 13.92
N ALA A 67 0.76 15.60 14.40
CA ALA A 67 0.30 15.13 15.70
C ALA A 67 0.82 16.00 16.85
N TRP A 68 2.09 16.39 16.80
CA TRP A 68 2.71 17.26 17.79
C TRP A 68 2.11 18.65 17.82
N ASN A 69 1.87 19.24 16.64
CA ASN A 69 1.32 20.59 16.52
C ASN A 69 -0.23 20.61 16.46
N TRP A 70 -0.88 19.44 16.62
CA TRP A 70 -2.33 19.33 16.42
C TRP A 70 -3.15 20.23 17.34
N ALA A 71 -2.73 20.37 18.60
CA ALA A 71 -3.44 21.19 19.60
C ALA A 71 -3.43 22.68 19.21
N ASP A 72 -2.32 23.15 18.64
CA ASP A 72 -2.11 24.56 18.28
C ASP A 72 -2.72 24.95 16.94
N LEU A 73 -3.09 23.97 16.11
CA LEU A 73 -3.74 24.22 14.82
C LEU A 73 -5.16 24.75 15.00
N SER A 74 -5.51 25.80 14.26
CA SER A 74 -6.89 26.26 14.18
C SER A 74 -7.79 25.17 13.55
N HIS A 75 -9.09 25.19 13.86
CA HIS A 75 -10.06 24.28 13.26
C HIS A 75 -10.01 24.30 11.73
N MET A 76 -9.92 25.51 11.15
CA MET A 76 -9.80 25.68 9.70
C MET A 76 -8.54 25.04 9.12
N SER A 77 -7.40 25.18 9.81
CA SER A 77 -6.15 24.54 9.37
C SER A 77 -6.24 23.02 9.39
N LYS A 78 -6.90 22.44 10.41
CA LYS A 78 -7.15 20.99 10.50
C LYS A 78 -8.02 20.49 9.34
N PHE A 79 -9.10 21.19 9.01
CA PHE A 79 -9.95 20.85 7.88
C PHE A 79 -9.20 20.92 6.56
N THR A 80 -8.57 22.07 6.29
CA THR A 80 -7.81 22.28 5.03
C THR A 80 -6.74 21.21 4.83
N LEU A 81 -6.07 20.78 5.89
CA LEU A 81 -5.03 19.77 5.85
C LEU A 81 -5.59 18.39 5.50
N VAL A 82 -6.67 17.99 6.13
CA VAL A 82 -7.29 16.67 5.89
C VAL A 82 -7.97 16.65 4.51
N GLU A 83 -8.69 17.69 4.15
CA GLU A 83 -9.31 17.84 2.83
C GLU A 83 -8.26 17.87 1.72
N GLY A 84 -7.17 18.63 1.90
CA GLY A 84 -6.03 18.62 0.99
C GLY A 84 -5.41 17.23 0.82
N GLY A 85 -5.31 16.47 1.90
CA GLY A 85 -4.87 15.09 1.86
C GLY A 85 -5.81 14.18 1.07
N ILE A 86 -7.13 14.32 1.26
CA ILE A 86 -8.15 13.57 0.51
C ILE A 86 -8.04 13.89 -0.99
N VAL A 87 -8.01 15.17 -1.35
CA VAL A 87 -7.90 15.61 -2.74
C VAL A 87 -6.60 15.10 -3.35
N GLY A 88 -5.48 15.26 -2.64
CA GLY A 88 -4.17 14.76 -3.08
C GLY A 88 -4.11 13.25 -3.28
N ALA A 89 -4.90 12.50 -2.52
CA ALA A 89 -5.00 11.06 -2.68
C ALA A 89 -5.96 10.64 -3.81
N VAL A 90 -7.08 11.36 -4.01
CA VAL A 90 -8.08 11.03 -5.04
C VAL A 90 -7.63 11.42 -6.44
N VAL A 91 -6.96 12.57 -6.60
CA VAL A 91 -6.54 13.08 -7.91
C VAL A 91 -5.65 12.11 -8.69
N PRO A 92 -4.62 11.47 -8.12
CA PRO A 92 -3.83 10.46 -8.83
C PRO A 92 -4.68 9.27 -9.27
N ALA A 93 -5.52 8.73 -8.40
CA ALA A 93 -6.40 7.61 -8.72
C ALA A 93 -7.37 7.93 -9.86
N TRP A 94 -7.88 9.16 -9.91
CA TRP A 94 -8.77 9.63 -10.99
C TRP A 94 -8.02 9.86 -12.30
N ARG A 95 -6.79 10.37 -12.24
CA ARG A 95 -6.02 10.75 -13.44
C ARG A 95 -5.37 9.56 -14.13
N PHE A 96 -4.88 8.60 -13.37
CA PHE A 96 -4.07 7.47 -13.87
C PHE A 96 -4.83 6.14 -13.87
N GLY A 97 -6.06 6.11 -13.34
CA GLY A 97 -6.87 4.90 -13.20
C GLY A 97 -6.59 4.14 -11.90
N LEU A 98 -7.09 2.89 -11.82
CA LEU A 98 -7.01 2.06 -10.61
C LEU A 98 -6.22 0.76 -10.86
N ASP A 99 -5.38 0.75 -11.89
CA ASP A 99 -4.70 -0.46 -12.34
C ASP A 99 -3.40 -0.74 -11.57
N THR A 100 -2.79 0.30 -10.99
CA THR A 100 -1.54 0.18 -10.25
C THR A 100 -1.77 0.00 -8.75
N ILE A 101 -0.76 -0.55 -8.06
CA ILE A 101 -0.76 -0.64 -6.59
C ILE A 101 -0.80 0.75 -5.95
N ALA A 102 -0.10 1.72 -6.56
CA ALA A 102 -0.05 3.08 -6.06
C ALA A 102 -1.44 3.74 -6.05
N ASP A 103 -2.21 3.55 -7.12
CA ASP A 103 -3.56 4.12 -7.23
C ASP A 103 -4.52 3.51 -6.20
N ARG A 104 -4.37 2.19 -5.97
CA ARG A 104 -5.14 1.48 -4.95
C ARG A 104 -4.81 1.96 -3.54
N VAL A 105 -3.53 2.16 -3.24
CA VAL A 105 -3.09 2.72 -1.95
C VAL A 105 -3.61 4.15 -1.79
N SER A 106 -3.56 4.97 -2.84
CA SER A 106 -4.09 6.34 -2.83
C SER A 106 -5.57 6.38 -2.48
N LEU A 107 -6.40 5.54 -3.12
CA LEU A 107 -7.82 5.51 -2.84
C LEU A 107 -8.14 5.00 -1.43
N LEU A 108 -7.41 4.00 -0.95
CA LEU A 108 -7.53 3.53 0.44
C LEU A 108 -7.14 4.63 1.43
N THR A 109 -6.07 5.38 1.14
CA THR A 109 -5.64 6.52 1.96
C THR A 109 -6.74 7.59 2.02
N ALA A 110 -7.36 7.93 0.90
CA ALA A 110 -8.49 8.86 0.87
C ALA A 110 -9.67 8.35 1.71
N ALA A 111 -9.98 7.04 1.65
CA ALA A 111 -11.02 6.43 2.46
C ALA A 111 -10.73 6.54 3.97
N ILE A 112 -9.48 6.35 4.39
CA ILE A 112 -9.05 6.50 5.79
C ILE A 112 -9.13 7.98 6.21
N LEU A 113 -8.64 8.90 5.38
CA LEU A 113 -8.68 10.34 5.67
C LEU A 113 -10.11 10.88 5.78
N THR A 114 -11.10 10.27 5.11
CA THR A 114 -12.53 10.60 5.29
C THR A 114 -12.97 10.38 6.73
N GLY A 115 -12.56 9.27 7.37
CA GLY A 115 -12.83 9.04 8.78
C GLY A 115 -12.11 10.05 9.69
N THR A 116 -10.87 10.39 9.36
CA THR A 116 -10.12 11.44 10.06
C THR A 116 -10.85 12.78 9.98
N LEU A 117 -11.38 13.14 8.81
CA LEU A 117 -12.18 14.36 8.64
C LEU A 117 -13.41 14.37 9.54
N LEU A 118 -14.17 13.27 9.59
CA LEU A 118 -15.33 13.13 10.47
C LEU A 118 -14.95 13.26 11.95
N ALA A 119 -13.82 12.68 12.37
CA ALA A 119 -13.31 12.82 13.72
C ALA A 119 -12.94 14.28 14.05
N VAL A 120 -12.33 15.00 13.11
CA VAL A 120 -12.02 16.44 13.27
C VAL A 120 -13.30 17.29 13.37
N VAL A 121 -14.32 16.97 12.55
CA VAL A 121 -15.65 17.61 12.64
C VAL A 121 -16.25 17.36 14.02
N GLY A 122 -16.25 16.11 14.50
CA GLY A 122 -16.76 15.76 15.82
C GLY A 122 -16.08 16.53 16.96
N GLN A 123 -14.74 16.68 16.88
CA GLN A 123 -13.96 17.47 17.84
C GLN A 123 -14.28 18.98 17.77
N ALA A 124 -14.37 19.52 16.56
CA ALA A 124 -14.58 20.96 16.36
C ALA A 124 -15.96 21.44 16.81
N TYR A 125 -16.98 20.63 16.54
CA TYR A 125 -18.38 20.99 16.82
C TYR A 125 -18.95 20.32 18.07
N GLN A 126 -18.13 19.56 18.80
CA GLN A 126 -18.54 18.84 20.01
C GLN A 126 -19.87 18.09 19.83
N THR A 127 -20.01 17.41 18.70
CA THR A 127 -21.27 16.75 18.30
C THR A 127 -21.68 15.56 19.19
N GLY A 128 -20.96 15.35 20.30
CA GLY A 128 -21.15 14.21 21.19
C GLY A 128 -20.40 12.97 20.70
N ALA A 129 -20.07 12.10 21.63
CA ALA A 129 -19.38 10.85 21.31
C ALA A 129 -20.42 9.76 21.00
N ASP A 130 -21.00 9.78 19.81
CA ASP A 130 -21.68 8.60 19.27
C ASP A 130 -20.74 7.89 18.29
N PRO A 131 -19.95 6.91 18.75
CA PRO A 131 -19.02 6.18 17.88
C PRO A 131 -19.75 5.47 16.74
N TYR A 132 -20.93 4.91 17.03
CA TYR A 132 -21.71 4.19 16.03
C TYR A 132 -22.14 5.08 14.86
N GLY A 133 -22.67 6.28 15.16
CA GLY A 133 -23.05 7.25 14.14
C GLY A 133 -21.88 7.70 13.29
N LEU A 134 -20.69 7.90 13.88
CA LEU A 134 -19.46 8.24 13.17
C LEU A 134 -19.03 7.12 12.23
N PHE A 135 -18.96 5.89 12.70
CA PHE A 135 -18.53 4.74 11.89
C PHE A 135 -19.51 4.42 10.77
N LEU A 136 -20.83 4.53 11.04
CA LEU A 136 -21.86 4.34 10.03
C LEU A 136 -21.76 5.41 8.93
N THR A 137 -21.62 6.67 9.30
CA THR A 137 -21.46 7.78 8.34
C THR A 137 -20.21 7.59 7.52
N TRP A 138 -19.10 7.21 8.14
CA TRP A 138 -17.85 6.91 7.44
C TRP A 138 -18.03 5.76 6.44
N ALA A 139 -18.64 4.65 6.85
CA ALA A 139 -18.92 3.52 5.97
C ALA A 139 -19.79 3.93 4.75
N LEU A 140 -20.82 4.74 4.97
CA LEU A 140 -21.68 5.24 3.89
C LEU A 140 -20.91 6.13 2.90
N LEU A 141 -20.04 7.00 3.39
CA LEU A 141 -19.25 7.92 2.55
C LEU A 141 -18.22 7.19 1.69
N ILE A 142 -17.61 6.11 2.19
CA ILE A 142 -16.61 5.35 1.43
C ILE A 142 -17.21 4.23 0.56
N LEU A 143 -18.51 3.92 0.75
CA LEU A 143 -19.19 2.87 -0.01
C LEU A 143 -19.11 3.05 -1.55
N PRO A 144 -19.32 4.25 -2.12
CA PRO A 144 -19.15 4.46 -3.55
C PRO A 144 -17.73 4.12 -4.04
N TRP A 145 -16.71 4.42 -3.24
CA TRP A 145 -15.31 4.12 -3.58
C TRP A 145 -15.02 2.62 -3.51
N ALA A 146 -15.66 1.90 -2.59
CA ALA A 146 -15.57 0.44 -2.53
C ALA A 146 -16.14 -0.23 -3.79
N ILE A 147 -17.28 0.28 -4.26
CA ILE A 147 -17.98 -0.25 -5.45
C ILE A 147 -17.18 0.06 -6.72
N ILE A 148 -16.77 1.33 -6.90
CA ILE A 148 -16.03 1.78 -8.10
C ILE A 148 -14.62 1.20 -8.12
N GLY A 149 -13.91 1.26 -7.00
CA GLY A 149 -12.51 0.86 -6.88
C GLY A 149 -12.28 -0.64 -6.87
N ARG A 150 -13.31 -1.45 -6.55
CA ARG A 150 -13.25 -2.93 -6.47
C ARG A 150 -12.04 -3.44 -5.69
N GLN A 151 -11.63 -2.71 -4.65
CA GLN A 151 -10.42 -2.99 -3.90
C GLN A 151 -10.72 -3.75 -2.63
N THR A 152 -9.99 -4.83 -2.39
CA THR A 152 -10.08 -5.64 -1.16
C THR A 152 -9.84 -4.79 0.10
N GLY A 153 -8.89 -3.84 0.04
CA GLY A 153 -8.57 -2.99 1.19
C GLY A 153 -9.73 -2.13 1.68
N ILE A 154 -10.51 -1.52 0.75
CA ILE A 154 -11.68 -0.70 1.13
C ILE A 154 -12.83 -1.60 1.62
N TRP A 155 -13.01 -2.79 1.04
CA TRP A 155 -13.99 -3.76 1.53
C TRP A 155 -13.66 -4.25 2.95
N MET A 156 -12.38 -4.50 3.24
CA MET A 156 -11.93 -4.84 4.60
C MET A 156 -12.20 -3.69 5.57
N LEU A 157 -11.91 -2.45 5.17
CA LEU A 157 -12.22 -1.27 5.99
C LEU A 157 -13.72 -1.18 6.27
N LEU A 158 -14.58 -1.37 5.27
CA LEU A 158 -16.03 -1.39 5.45
C LEU A 158 -16.49 -2.48 6.43
N GLN A 159 -15.92 -3.68 6.33
CA GLN A 159 -16.24 -4.76 7.28
C GLN A 159 -15.88 -4.39 8.72
N VAL A 160 -14.73 -3.75 8.93
CA VAL A 160 -14.31 -3.26 10.25
C VAL A 160 -15.27 -2.20 10.77
N LEU A 161 -15.68 -1.23 9.94
CA LEU A 161 -16.58 -0.15 10.33
C LEU A 161 -18.01 -0.62 10.63
N LEU A 162 -18.47 -1.66 9.93
CA LEU A 162 -19.81 -2.21 10.09
C LEU A 162 -19.89 -3.35 11.11
N ASN A 163 -18.76 -3.74 11.70
CA ASN A 163 -18.73 -4.83 12.66
C ASN A 163 -19.17 -4.33 14.06
N PRO A 164 -20.39 -4.66 14.52
CA PRO A 164 -20.90 -4.18 15.79
C PRO A 164 -20.17 -4.75 17.00
N THR A 165 -19.31 -5.77 16.82
CA THR A 165 -18.56 -6.38 17.93
C THR A 165 -17.34 -5.57 18.35
N LEU A 166 -16.96 -4.54 17.57
CA LEU A 166 -15.86 -3.64 17.87
C LEU A 166 -16.29 -2.37 18.61
N ILE A 167 -17.60 -2.19 18.84
CA ILE A 167 -18.23 -1.07 19.53
C ILE A 167 -18.81 -1.55 20.85
#